data_7934a7f1bfea86b376fcf2941c94ba8c
#
_entry.id   7934a7f1bfea86b376fcf2941c94ba8c
#
_cell.length_a   1.000
_cell.length_b   1.000
_cell.length_c   1.000
_cell.angle_alpha   90.00
_cell.angle_beta   90.00
_cell.angle_gamma   90.00
#
_symmetry.space_group_name_H-M   'P 1'
#
loop_
_entity.id
_entity.type
_entity.pdbx_description
1 polymer ?
#
loop_
_entity_poly.entity_id
_entity_poly.type
_entity_poly.pdbx_seq_one_letter_code
_entity_poly.pdbx_strand_id
1 'polypeptide(L)'
;RQFKPVDQGAWLYMAELNPEEPWKLISDPVLLSMPEYGWANNHTFVDEGPFALITEKKIFLTFSSAAVDSTYVVGLLSADPEADLLDPKSWIKENYPLMSSRSKEGEYGTGHNSYIMDEDGLVWNAYHGKPGVDGPRSSGLRRVHFGADGYPVLDLTEEKDLAPGLTEVSMDVVVK
;
A
#
# COMPACT_ATOMS: atom_id res chain seq x y z
N ARG A 1 -5.11 7.30 -17.74
CA ARG A 1 -6.44 7.82 -17.41
C ARG A 1 -7.29 7.90 -18.69
N GLN A 2 -8.49 7.37 -18.65
CA GLN A 2 -9.39 7.35 -19.82
C GLN A 2 -10.53 8.36 -19.63
N PHE A 3 -10.69 9.24 -20.63
CA PHE A 3 -11.77 10.21 -20.69
C PHE A 3 -12.58 9.99 -21.97
N LYS A 4 -13.73 9.31 -21.91
CA LYS A 4 -14.57 9.08 -23.11
C LYS A 4 -15.97 8.59 -22.74
N PRO A 5 -16.96 9.32 -23.10
CA PRO A 5 -17.24 10.74 -22.88
C PRO A 5 -17.36 11.07 -21.41
N VAL A 6 -17.27 10.06 -20.54
CA VAL A 6 -17.28 10.10 -19.08
C VAL A 6 -15.90 9.68 -18.59
N ASP A 7 -15.41 10.29 -17.52
CA ASP A 7 -14.17 9.89 -16.87
C ASP A 7 -14.33 8.46 -16.33
N GLN A 8 -13.54 7.52 -16.87
CA GLN A 8 -13.51 6.13 -16.43
C GLN A 8 -12.48 5.90 -15.31
N GLY A 9 -11.77 6.96 -14.93
CA GLY A 9 -10.76 6.93 -13.88
C GLY A 9 -9.39 6.43 -14.30
N ALA A 10 -8.59 6.08 -13.32
CA ALA A 10 -7.30 5.43 -13.47
C ALA A 10 -7.35 4.06 -12.81
N TRP A 11 -6.81 3.04 -13.48
CA TRP A 11 -6.78 1.66 -13.02
C TRP A 11 -5.35 1.14 -13.03
N LEU A 12 -5.07 0.13 -12.24
CA LEU A 12 -3.75 -0.49 -12.18
C LEU A 12 -3.64 -1.62 -13.18
N TYR A 13 -2.58 -1.58 -13.95
CA TYR A 13 -2.21 -2.64 -14.89
C TYR A 13 -0.78 -3.09 -14.62
N MET A 14 -0.50 -4.34 -14.92
CA MET A 14 0.82 -4.93 -14.88
C MET A 14 1.18 -5.49 -16.25
N ALA A 15 2.44 -5.33 -16.64
CA ALA A 15 3.01 -5.95 -17.82
C ALA A 15 4.48 -6.28 -17.56
N GLU A 16 4.99 -7.27 -18.30
CA GLU A 16 6.40 -7.59 -18.29
C GLU A 16 7.16 -6.63 -19.22
N LEU A 17 8.34 -6.20 -18.77
CA LEU A 17 9.24 -5.34 -19.50
C LEU A 17 10.40 -6.15 -20.09
N ASN A 18 10.88 -5.75 -21.26
CA ASN A 18 12.15 -6.27 -21.78
C ASN A 18 13.31 -5.80 -20.88
N PRO A 19 14.09 -6.68 -20.24
CA PRO A 19 15.17 -6.28 -19.35
C PRO A 19 16.30 -5.51 -20.07
N GLU A 20 16.52 -5.77 -21.37
CA GLU A 20 17.53 -5.06 -22.17
C GLU A 20 17.02 -3.72 -22.71
N GLU A 21 15.71 -3.58 -22.85
CA GLU A 21 15.03 -2.39 -23.37
C GLU A 21 13.81 -2.07 -22.50
N PRO A 22 13.97 -1.58 -21.26
CA PRO A 22 12.88 -1.46 -20.27
C PRO A 22 11.76 -0.47 -20.63
N TRP A 23 11.87 0.21 -21.75
CA TRP A 23 10.80 1.00 -22.34
C TRP A 23 9.87 0.19 -23.28
N LYS A 24 10.14 -1.10 -23.47
CA LYS A 24 9.31 -2.01 -24.30
C LYS A 24 8.61 -3.04 -23.42
N LEU A 25 7.32 -3.16 -23.60
CA LEU A 25 6.53 -4.26 -23.05
C LEU A 25 6.79 -5.53 -23.88
N ILE A 26 6.91 -6.68 -23.20
CA ILE A 26 7.01 -8.01 -23.83
C ILE A 26 5.80 -8.88 -23.49
N SER A 27 4.85 -8.37 -22.70
CA SER A 27 3.53 -8.96 -22.51
C SER A 27 2.43 -7.93 -22.74
N ASP A 28 1.21 -8.39 -22.97
CA ASP A 28 0.04 -7.53 -22.92
C ASP A 28 -0.22 -7.07 -21.47
N PRO A 29 -0.64 -5.81 -21.26
CA PRO A 29 -1.01 -5.36 -19.92
C PRO A 29 -2.24 -6.08 -19.38
N VAL A 30 -2.16 -6.59 -18.15
CA VAL A 30 -3.27 -7.22 -17.43
C VAL A 30 -3.81 -6.27 -16.37
N LEU A 31 -5.14 -6.23 -16.20
CA LEU A 31 -5.79 -5.39 -15.18
C LEU A 31 -5.64 -6.05 -13.82
N LEU A 32 -5.06 -5.33 -12.86
CA LEU A 32 -4.92 -5.77 -11.47
C LEU A 32 -5.98 -5.18 -10.56
N SER A 33 -6.28 -3.90 -10.71
CA SER A 33 -7.21 -3.21 -9.81
C SER A 33 -7.93 -2.05 -10.50
N MET A 34 -9.18 -1.88 -10.13
CA MET A 34 -10.00 -0.70 -10.44
C MET A 34 -10.72 -0.24 -9.16
N PRO A 35 -11.12 1.03 -9.06
CA PRO A 35 -11.70 1.61 -7.84
C PRO A 35 -13.17 1.17 -7.62
N GLU A 36 -13.39 -0.11 -7.40
CA GLU A 36 -14.71 -0.74 -7.27
C GLU A 36 -15.30 -0.68 -5.86
N TYR A 37 -14.44 -0.57 -4.83
CA TYR A 37 -14.91 -0.47 -3.45
C TYR A 37 -15.35 0.94 -3.09
N GLY A 38 -16.34 1.06 -2.18
CA GLY A 38 -16.87 2.34 -1.74
C GLY A 38 -15.82 3.29 -1.16
N TRP A 39 -14.76 2.77 -0.55
CA TRP A 39 -13.64 3.59 -0.07
C TRP A 39 -12.69 4.05 -1.20
N ALA A 40 -12.69 3.35 -2.33
CA ALA A 40 -11.75 3.59 -3.43
C ALA A 40 -12.28 4.59 -4.46
N ASN A 41 -13.55 4.97 -4.42
CA ASN A 41 -14.18 5.80 -5.44
C ASN A 41 -14.80 7.11 -4.93
N ASN A 42 -14.41 7.54 -3.72
CA ASN A 42 -14.88 8.80 -3.17
C ASN A 42 -14.36 9.98 -4.02
N HIS A 43 -15.29 10.74 -4.55
CA HIS A 43 -15.12 11.95 -5.36
C HIS A 43 -14.37 11.76 -6.69
N THR A 44 -13.73 10.61 -6.92
CA THR A 44 -13.11 10.26 -8.22
C THR A 44 -12.86 8.74 -8.31
N PHE A 45 -12.78 8.23 -9.55
CA PHE A 45 -12.52 6.81 -9.81
C PHE A 45 -11.04 6.61 -10.13
N VAL A 46 -10.22 6.42 -9.10
CA VAL A 46 -8.76 6.31 -9.26
C VAL A 46 -8.21 5.24 -8.34
N ASP A 47 -7.48 4.28 -8.96
CA ASP A 47 -6.42 3.48 -8.33
C ASP A 47 -5.11 3.89 -8.99
N GLU A 48 -4.13 4.39 -8.22
CA GLU A 48 -2.90 4.97 -8.75
C GLU A 48 -1.70 4.74 -7.82
N GLY A 49 -0.51 5.14 -8.25
CA GLY A 49 0.70 5.17 -7.46
C GLY A 49 1.07 3.81 -6.85
N PRO A 50 1.08 2.70 -7.63
CA PRO A 50 1.41 1.40 -7.08
C PRO A 50 2.87 1.33 -6.66
N PHE A 51 3.14 0.71 -5.51
CA PHE A 51 4.49 0.40 -5.05
C PHE A 51 4.54 -0.97 -4.40
N ALA A 52 5.55 -1.78 -4.77
CA ALA A 52 5.70 -3.13 -4.26
C ALA A 52 6.50 -3.18 -2.96
N LEU A 53 6.04 -3.97 -2.01
CA LEU A 53 6.76 -4.41 -0.82
C LEU A 53 6.89 -5.92 -0.89
N ILE A 54 8.11 -6.39 -1.10
CA ILE A 54 8.41 -7.81 -1.31
C ILE A 54 8.96 -8.38 -0.01
N THR A 55 8.35 -9.47 0.45
CA THR A 55 8.81 -10.25 1.60
C THR A 55 9.08 -11.69 1.16
N GLU A 56 9.69 -12.48 2.04
CA GLU A 56 9.92 -13.91 1.76
C GLU A 56 8.61 -14.70 1.56
N LYS A 57 7.51 -14.25 2.15
CA LYS A 57 6.24 -14.97 2.15
C LYS A 57 5.21 -14.44 1.17
N LYS A 58 5.27 -13.15 0.85
CA LYS A 58 4.27 -12.48 -0.01
C LYS A 58 4.85 -11.30 -0.75
N ILE A 59 4.28 -11.03 -1.90
CA ILE A 59 4.41 -9.77 -2.61
C ILE A 59 3.17 -8.93 -2.27
N PHE A 60 3.40 -7.76 -1.73
CA PHE A 60 2.38 -6.75 -1.47
C PHE A 60 2.52 -5.63 -2.49
N LEU A 61 1.41 -5.21 -3.07
CA LEU A 61 1.34 -4.04 -3.94
C LEU A 61 0.38 -3.06 -3.30
N THR A 62 0.92 -2.02 -2.69
CA THR A 62 0.10 -0.91 -2.20
C THR A 62 -0.19 0.05 -3.33
N PHE A 63 -1.33 0.70 -3.26
CA PHE A 63 -1.78 1.69 -4.23
C PHE A 63 -2.66 2.72 -3.53
N SER A 64 -2.89 3.84 -4.17
CA SER A 64 -3.73 4.88 -3.61
C SER A 64 -5.03 5.02 -4.38
N SER A 65 -6.09 5.36 -3.66
CA SER A 65 -7.44 5.45 -4.24
C SER A 65 -8.17 6.69 -3.77
N ALA A 66 -9.26 7.01 -4.49
CA ALA A 66 -10.14 8.14 -4.28
C ALA A 66 -9.52 9.50 -4.65
N ALA A 67 -10.20 10.60 -4.35
CA ALA A 67 -9.70 11.94 -4.60
C ALA A 67 -8.56 12.33 -3.67
N VAL A 68 -7.68 13.21 -4.12
CA VAL A 68 -6.56 13.73 -3.32
C VAL A 68 -7.06 14.80 -2.33
N ASP A 69 -8.03 14.41 -1.51
CA ASP A 69 -8.60 15.16 -0.40
C ASP A 69 -8.54 14.30 0.88
N SER A 70 -9.40 14.53 1.86
CA SER A 70 -9.45 13.71 3.08
C SER A 70 -9.95 12.29 2.86
N THR A 71 -10.44 11.96 1.68
CA THR A 71 -10.89 10.60 1.31
C THR A 71 -9.82 9.76 0.64
N TYR A 72 -8.65 10.33 0.35
CA TYR A 72 -7.51 9.60 -0.22
C TYR A 72 -7.02 8.54 0.75
N VAL A 73 -6.82 7.33 0.25
CA VAL A 73 -6.52 6.14 1.05
C VAL A 73 -5.50 5.25 0.36
N VAL A 74 -4.93 4.33 1.12
CA VAL A 74 -4.03 3.29 0.62
C VAL A 74 -4.75 1.95 0.59
N GLY A 75 -4.86 1.35 -0.58
CA GLY A 75 -5.32 -0.02 -0.76
C GLY A 75 -4.16 -1.01 -0.83
N LEU A 76 -4.48 -2.30 -0.82
CA LEU A 76 -3.53 -3.40 -0.84
C LEU A 76 -3.98 -4.52 -1.77
N LEU A 77 -3.06 -4.96 -2.61
CA LEU A 77 -3.09 -6.24 -3.30
C LEU A 77 -1.99 -7.13 -2.72
N SER A 78 -2.24 -8.43 -2.62
CA SER A 78 -1.21 -9.40 -2.23
C SER A 78 -1.21 -10.61 -3.15
N ALA A 79 -0.01 -11.17 -3.40
CA ALA A 79 0.19 -12.38 -4.18
C ALA A 79 1.23 -13.28 -3.52
N ASP A 80 1.21 -14.57 -3.87
CA ASP A 80 2.28 -15.50 -3.54
C ASP A 80 3.51 -15.18 -4.41
N PRO A 81 4.74 -15.19 -3.87
CA PRO A 81 5.95 -14.91 -4.66
C PRO A 81 6.16 -15.86 -5.84
N GLU A 82 5.68 -17.10 -5.74
CA GLU A 82 5.82 -18.13 -6.78
C GLU A 82 4.65 -18.14 -7.78
N ALA A 83 3.65 -17.27 -7.60
CA ALA A 83 2.50 -17.20 -8.49
C ALA A 83 2.83 -16.51 -9.81
N ASP A 84 2.05 -16.81 -10.84
CA ASP A 84 2.06 -16.02 -12.08
C ASP A 84 1.47 -14.63 -11.81
N LEU A 85 2.33 -13.62 -11.71
CA LEU A 85 1.93 -12.25 -11.40
C LEU A 85 1.17 -11.57 -12.55
N LEU A 86 1.22 -12.12 -13.77
CA LEU A 86 0.43 -11.65 -14.89
C LEU A 86 -0.96 -12.31 -14.96
N ASP A 87 -1.25 -13.30 -14.10
CA ASP A 87 -2.63 -13.75 -13.90
C ASP A 87 -3.31 -12.88 -12.83
N PRO A 88 -4.35 -12.09 -13.17
CA PRO A 88 -5.07 -11.28 -12.19
C PRO A 88 -5.64 -12.09 -11.01
N LYS A 89 -5.89 -13.39 -11.19
CA LYS A 89 -6.40 -14.27 -10.13
C LYS A 89 -5.37 -14.62 -9.07
N SER A 90 -4.09 -14.41 -9.35
CA SER A 90 -3.00 -14.57 -8.37
C SER A 90 -3.03 -13.46 -7.30
N TRP A 91 -3.74 -12.37 -7.55
CA TRP A 91 -3.81 -11.22 -6.67
C TRP A 91 -5.08 -11.20 -5.84
N ILE A 92 -4.91 -11.01 -4.54
CA ILE A 92 -6.01 -10.81 -3.59
C ILE A 92 -6.05 -9.33 -3.26
N LYS A 93 -7.19 -8.67 -3.54
CA LYS A 93 -7.43 -7.28 -3.16
C LYS A 93 -8.12 -7.23 -1.81
N GLU A 94 -7.52 -6.49 -0.87
CA GLU A 94 -8.09 -6.35 0.47
C GLU A 94 -9.38 -5.52 0.47
N ASN A 95 -10.33 -5.95 1.30
CA ASN A 95 -11.66 -5.31 1.39
C ASN A 95 -11.64 -3.95 2.07
N TYR A 96 -10.60 -3.65 2.83
CA TYR A 96 -10.45 -2.41 3.61
C TYR A 96 -9.16 -1.71 3.24
N PRO A 97 -9.13 -0.37 3.29
CA PRO A 97 -7.89 0.35 3.08
C PRO A 97 -6.90 0.07 4.20
N LEU A 98 -5.63 -0.06 3.82
CA LEU A 98 -4.52 -0.27 4.74
C LEU A 98 -4.18 1.00 5.55
N MET A 99 -4.45 2.18 4.96
CA MET A 99 -4.20 3.48 5.57
C MET A 99 -5.23 4.50 5.07
N SER A 100 -5.71 5.35 5.96
CA SER A 100 -6.72 6.37 5.67
C SER A 100 -6.58 7.55 6.64
N SER A 101 -7.41 8.58 6.48
CA SER A 101 -7.52 9.70 7.44
C SER A 101 -7.96 9.30 8.85
N ARG A 102 -8.29 8.03 9.08
CA ARG A 102 -8.63 7.48 10.41
C ARG A 102 -7.48 6.74 11.06
N SER A 103 -6.39 6.52 10.33
CA SER A 103 -5.25 5.76 10.81
C SER A 103 -4.44 6.49 11.87
N LYS A 104 -4.36 7.82 11.76
CA LYS A 104 -3.70 8.67 12.75
C LYS A 104 -4.42 10.01 12.86
N GLU A 105 -4.62 10.47 14.08
CA GLU A 105 -5.15 11.80 14.35
C GLU A 105 -4.21 12.89 13.80
N GLY A 106 -4.79 13.89 13.12
CA GLY A 106 -4.04 14.99 12.53
C GLY A 106 -3.36 14.66 11.19
N GLU A 107 -3.64 13.50 10.60
CA GLU A 107 -3.21 13.14 9.24
C GLU A 107 -4.40 12.80 8.35
N TYR A 108 -4.56 13.54 7.27
CA TYR A 108 -5.68 13.40 6.35
C TYR A 108 -5.20 13.13 4.93
N GLY A 109 -5.96 12.31 4.21
CA GLY A 109 -5.69 12.00 2.80
C GLY A 109 -4.30 11.41 2.59
N THR A 110 -3.96 10.41 3.41
CA THR A 110 -2.66 9.73 3.39
C THR A 110 -2.56 8.77 2.22
N GLY A 111 -1.42 8.76 1.54
CA GLY A 111 -1.21 7.84 0.43
C GLY A 111 0.04 8.13 -0.39
N HIS A 112 0.05 7.57 -1.60
CA HIS A 112 1.14 7.60 -2.57
C HIS A 112 2.44 7.06 -1.99
N ASN A 113 2.34 5.84 -1.47
CA ASN A 113 3.35 5.16 -0.68
C ASN A 113 4.56 4.74 -1.51
N SER A 114 5.72 4.76 -0.87
CA SER A 114 6.92 4.05 -1.29
C SER A 114 7.62 3.46 -0.08
N TYR A 115 8.43 2.44 -0.30
CA TYR A 115 9.12 1.74 0.80
C TYR A 115 10.62 1.81 0.61
N ILE A 116 11.32 2.01 1.72
CA ILE A 116 12.78 1.93 1.80
C ILE A 116 13.15 1.03 2.97
N MET A 117 14.28 0.35 2.85
CA MET A 117 14.88 -0.43 3.93
C MET A 117 16.11 0.33 4.42
N ASP A 118 16.23 0.49 5.73
CA ASP A 118 17.40 1.12 6.33
C ASP A 118 18.56 0.12 6.56
N GLU A 119 19.64 0.60 7.13
CA GLU A 119 20.85 -0.17 7.40
C GLU A 119 20.63 -1.30 8.44
N ASP A 120 19.62 -1.15 9.30
CA ASP A 120 19.22 -2.13 10.31
C ASP A 120 18.21 -3.16 9.76
N GLY A 121 17.84 -3.05 8.48
CA GLY A 121 16.85 -3.92 7.83
C GLY A 121 15.40 -3.57 8.17
N LEU A 122 15.15 -2.41 8.77
CA LEU A 122 13.81 -1.93 9.05
C LEU A 122 13.19 -1.31 7.80
N VAL A 123 11.94 -1.63 7.55
CA VAL A 123 11.19 -1.08 6.41
C VAL A 123 10.47 0.19 6.84
N TRP A 124 10.61 1.23 6.03
CA TRP A 124 9.95 2.51 6.23
C TRP A 124 9.00 2.81 5.08
N ASN A 125 7.83 3.30 5.44
CA ASN A 125 6.82 3.80 4.53
C ASN A 125 6.99 5.31 4.38
N ALA A 126 7.37 5.76 3.19
CA ALA A 126 7.34 7.17 2.81
C ALA A 126 6.01 7.45 2.09
N TYR A 127 5.27 8.44 2.54
CA TYR A 127 3.94 8.78 2.03
C TYR A 127 3.70 10.28 2.12
N HIS A 128 2.59 10.77 1.62
CA HIS A 128 2.11 12.10 1.92
C HIS A 128 0.83 12.07 2.74
N GLY A 129 0.60 13.11 3.51
CA GLY A 129 -0.63 13.40 4.23
C GLY A 129 -0.81 14.90 4.35
N LYS A 130 -1.94 15.32 4.94
CA LYS A 130 -2.24 16.71 5.23
C LYS A 130 -2.40 16.89 6.73
N PRO A 131 -1.84 17.93 7.35
CA PRO A 131 -2.00 18.19 8.79
C PRO A 131 -3.44 18.63 9.17
N GLY A 132 -4.26 18.93 8.18
CA GLY A 132 -5.67 19.27 8.31
C GLY A 132 -6.41 18.98 7.01
N VAL A 133 -7.73 18.87 7.05
CA VAL A 133 -8.58 18.47 5.90
C VAL A 133 -8.27 19.31 4.65
N ASP A 134 -8.11 20.62 4.82
CA ASP A 134 -7.83 21.57 3.75
C ASP A 134 -6.35 22.00 3.69
N GLY A 135 -5.49 21.39 4.50
CA GLY A 135 -4.08 21.72 4.57
C GLY A 135 -3.28 21.30 3.32
N PRO A 136 -2.09 21.84 3.13
CA PRO A 136 -1.18 21.40 2.07
C PRO A 136 -0.71 19.97 2.36
N ARG A 137 -0.34 19.24 1.31
CA ARG A 137 0.30 17.93 1.46
C ARG A 137 1.70 18.09 2.05
N SER A 138 2.03 17.22 2.99
CA SER A 138 3.34 17.12 3.62
C SER A 138 3.84 15.68 3.49
N SER A 139 5.15 15.50 3.40
CA SER A 139 5.74 14.17 3.42
C SER A 139 5.72 13.61 4.84
N GLY A 140 5.40 12.33 4.96
CA GLY A 140 5.49 11.54 6.17
C GLY A 140 6.46 10.38 5.98
N LEU A 141 7.09 9.95 7.04
CA LEU A 141 7.91 8.75 7.10
C LEU A 141 7.51 7.98 8.36
N ARG A 142 7.24 6.68 8.21
CA ARG A 142 6.82 5.84 9.31
C ARG A 142 7.32 4.42 9.12
N ARG A 143 7.72 3.79 10.22
CA ARG A 143 8.12 2.38 10.21
C ARG A 143 6.94 1.50 9.76
N VAL A 144 7.23 0.51 8.92
CA VAL A 144 6.29 -0.55 8.57
C VAL A 144 6.41 -1.65 9.62
N HIS A 145 5.30 -1.99 10.24
CA HIS A 145 5.17 -3.17 11.09
C HIS A 145 4.51 -4.30 10.30
N PHE A 146 4.65 -5.52 10.80
CA PHE A 146 3.99 -6.68 10.23
C PHE A 146 3.16 -7.38 11.30
N GLY A 147 1.92 -7.72 10.97
CA GLY A 147 1.05 -8.52 11.81
C GLY A 147 1.56 -9.96 11.95
N ALA A 148 0.96 -10.72 12.84
CA ALA A 148 1.25 -12.14 13.02
C ALA A 148 0.97 -12.97 11.75
N ASP A 149 0.10 -12.49 10.89
CA ASP A 149 -0.22 -13.03 9.57
C ASP A 149 0.78 -12.64 8.47
N GLY A 150 1.76 -11.78 8.81
CA GLY A 150 2.77 -11.27 7.90
C GLY A 150 2.32 -10.12 7.01
N TYR A 151 1.10 -9.58 7.23
CA TYR A 151 0.62 -8.42 6.48
C TYR A 151 1.19 -7.11 7.02
N PRO A 152 1.46 -6.12 6.16
CA PRO A 152 1.99 -4.83 6.60
C PRO A 152 0.94 -4.04 7.39
N VAL A 153 1.41 -3.37 8.43
CA VAL A 153 0.64 -2.47 9.30
C VAL A 153 1.27 -1.09 9.19
N LEU A 154 0.53 -0.13 8.64
CA LEU A 154 1.04 1.22 8.33
C LEU A 154 0.52 2.29 9.29
N ASP A 155 -0.38 1.96 10.19
CA ASP A 155 -1.08 2.90 11.06
C ASP A 155 -0.59 2.91 12.51
N LEU A 156 0.51 2.22 12.81
CA LEU A 156 1.17 2.32 14.09
C LEU A 156 2.03 3.59 14.17
N THR A 157 1.92 4.30 15.28
CA THR A 157 2.69 5.51 15.56
C THR A 157 3.97 5.16 16.33
N GLU A 158 4.93 6.09 16.36
CA GLU A 158 6.21 5.90 17.06
C GLU A 158 6.06 5.52 18.53
N GLU A 159 5.02 6.03 19.20
CA GLU A 159 4.76 5.68 20.61
C GLU A 159 4.38 4.20 20.79
N LYS A 160 4.01 3.52 19.73
CA LYS A 160 3.65 2.10 19.71
C LYS A 160 4.77 1.22 19.16
N ASP A 161 5.88 1.83 18.73
CA ASP A 161 7.05 1.09 18.30
C ASP A 161 7.67 0.34 19.49
N LEU A 162 7.95 -0.93 19.30
CA LEU A 162 8.73 -1.68 20.28
C LEU A 162 10.19 -1.23 20.21
N ALA A 163 10.79 -0.99 21.35
CA ALA A 163 12.23 -0.82 21.41
C ALA A 163 12.93 -2.07 20.81
N PRO A 164 14.03 -1.91 20.06
CA PRO A 164 14.70 -3.03 19.38
C PRO A 164 15.02 -4.22 20.30
N GLY A 165 15.30 -3.96 21.57
CA GLY A 165 15.54 -5.00 22.58
C GLY A 165 14.30 -5.75 23.08
N LEU A 166 13.09 -5.36 22.63
CA LEU A 166 11.82 -5.98 23.04
C LEU A 166 11.16 -6.78 21.88
N THR A 167 11.87 -7.01 20.79
CA THR A 167 11.38 -7.79 19.65
C THR A 167 11.22 -9.27 19.98
N GLU A 168 11.90 -9.75 21.03
CA GLU A 168 11.74 -11.12 21.55
C GLU A 168 11.42 -11.07 23.04
N VAL A 169 10.32 -11.71 23.44
CA VAL A 169 9.93 -11.85 24.84
C VAL A 169 9.83 -13.34 25.15
N SER A 170 10.64 -13.79 26.11
CA SER A 170 10.53 -15.14 26.66
C SER A 170 9.76 -15.12 27.98
N MET A 171 8.82 -16.05 28.15
CA MET A 171 8.11 -16.23 29.41
C MET A 171 8.06 -17.70 29.80
N ASP A 172 8.21 -17.96 31.12
CA ASP A 172 7.96 -19.28 31.67
C ASP A 172 6.53 -19.37 32.18
N VAL A 173 5.76 -20.32 31.64
CA VAL A 173 4.39 -20.57 32.09
C VAL A 173 4.37 -21.78 33.02
N VAL A 174 4.10 -21.54 34.31
CA VAL A 174 3.93 -22.60 35.29
C VAL A 174 2.44 -22.90 35.43
N VAL A 175 2.02 -24.05 34.99
CA VAL A 175 0.65 -24.57 35.22
C VAL A 175 0.65 -25.31 36.55
N LYS A 176 -0.19 -24.85 37.47
CA LYS A 176 -0.42 -25.50 38.78
C LYS A 176 -1.64 -26.37 38.73
#